data_0f499e5f4067f86230ff42506ff50ae6
#
_entry.id   0f499e5f4067f86230ff42506ff50ae6
#
_cell.length_a   1.000
_cell.length_b   1.000
_cell.length_c   1.000
_cell.angle_alpha   90.00
_cell.angle_beta   90.00
_cell.angle_gamma   90.00
#
_symmetry.space_group_name_H-M   'P 1'
#
loop_
_entity.id
_entity.type
_entity.pdbx_description
1 polymer ?
#
loop_
_entity_poly.entity_id
_entity_poly.type
_entity_poly.pdbx_seq_one_letter_code
_entity_poly.pdbx_strand_id
1 'polypeptide(L)'
;LESKTLPGVSFDVAAAPATASDKLVTTRTPMWLWLLPVVLIGILIWQKNFILNIIKRLWQTANPPSKQAARKLLCACKQNNHSAANTAWLYWRKTQDSGFQPGLDLSIAILELQRHVYGPASDEPWHGKNLTRAFRKYLSTQKLPKSRKSQYTLPSLNP
;
A
#
# COMPACT_ATOMS: atom_id res chain seq x y z
N LEU A 1 27.14 -59.28 -80.65
CA LEU A 1 27.12 -58.46 -79.40
C LEU A 1 27.33 -57.00 -79.76
N GLU A 2 26.23 -56.30 -79.93
CA GLU A 2 26.24 -54.84 -80.21
C GLU A 2 26.37 -54.11 -78.87
N SER A 3 27.44 -53.33 -78.64
CA SER A 3 27.60 -52.41 -77.52
C SER A 3 27.00 -51.10 -77.89
N LYS A 4 25.88 -50.77 -77.23
CA LYS A 4 25.16 -49.51 -77.35
C LYS A 4 25.79 -48.51 -76.42
N THR A 5 26.59 -47.56 -76.98
CA THR A 5 27.14 -46.42 -76.20
C THR A 5 26.05 -45.43 -75.91
N LEU A 6 25.84 -45.14 -74.62
CA LEU A 6 24.95 -44.14 -74.14
C LEU A 6 25.56 -42.74 -74.35
N PRO A 7 24.77 -41.72 -74.76
CA PRO A 7 25.27 -40.39 -74.91
C PRO A 7 25.59 -39.77 -73.54
N GLY A 8 26.79 -39.19 -73.44
CA GLY A 8 27.22 -38.48 -72.26
C GLY A 8 26.36 -37.19 -72.04
N VAL A 9 25.72 -37.14 -70.89
CA VAL A 9 25.00 -35.94 -70.43
C VAL A 9 26.03 -35.00 -69.81
N SER A 10 26.32 -33.94 -70.49
CA SER A 10 27.11 -32.81 -69.92
C SER A 10 26.30 -32.02 -68.92
N PHE A 11 26.70 -32.08 -67.66
CA PHE A 11 26.09 -31.22 -66.64
C PHE A 11 26.83 -29.90 -66.65
N ASP A 12 26.14 -28.86 -67.00
CA ASP A 12 26.60 -27.47 -66.88
C ASP A 12 26.40 -27.11 -65.39
N VAL A 13 27.50 -27.08 -64.65
CA VAL A 13 27.51 -26.60 -63.26
C VAL A 13 27.46 -25.08 -63.28
N ALA A 14 26.23 -24.55 -63.15
CA ALA A 14 26.10 -23.10 -62.92
C ALA A 14 26.91 -22.70 -61.67
N ALA A 15 27.87 -21.81 -61.89
CA ALA A 15 28.69 -21.23 -60.80
C ALA A 15 27.74 -20.64 -59.78
N ALA A 16 27.89 -21.09 -58.53
CA ALA A 16 27.16 -20.48 -57.38
C ALA A 16 27.39 -18.97 -57.41
N PRO A 17 26.31 -18.18 -57.18
CA PRO A 17 26.49 -16.74 -57.08
C PRO A 17 27.47 -16.46 -55.95
N ALA A 18 28.49 -15.65 -56.26
CA ALA A 18 29.48 -15.19 -55.28
C ALA A 18 28.70 -14.58 -54.10
N THR A 19 28.84 -15.22 -52.95
CA THR A 19 28.35 -14.71 -51.68
C THR A 19 28.87 -13.28 -51.56
N ALA A 20 27.96 -12.34 -51.67
CA ALA A 20 28.23 -10.96 -51.40
C ALA A 20 28.96 -10.89 -50.05
N SER A 21 30.23 -10.52 -50.07
CA SER A 21 30.97 -10.18 -48.87
C SER A 21 30.13 -9.17 -48.11
N ASP A 22 29.51 -9.67 -47.04
CA ASP A 22 28.92 -8.81 -46.02
C ASP A 22 30.05 -7.89 -45.56
N LYS A 23 30.11 -6.71 -46.18
CA LYS A 23 30.83 -5.58 -45.62
C LYS A 23 30.21 -5.35 -44.27
N LEU A 24 30.80 -5.93 -43.22
CA LEU A 24 30.63 -5.48 -41.85
C LEU A 24 30.85 -3.98 -41.87
N VAL A 25 29.73 -3.27 -42.04
CA VAL A 25 29.65 -1.85 -41.77
C VAL A 25 29.90 -1.73 -40.30
N THR A 26 31.16 -1.60 -39.93
CA THR A 26 31.57 -1.23 -38.58
C THR A 26 31.03 0.19 -38.39
N THR A 27 29.73 0.27 -38.13
CA THR A 27 29.12 1.52 -37.66
C THR A 27 29.84 1.83 -36.35
N ARG A 28 30.79 2.71 -36.45
CA ARG A 28 31.48 3.33 -35.30
C ARG A 28 30.38 4.06 -34.56
N THR A 29 29.69 3.32 -33.66
CA THR A 29 28.64 3.87 -32.83
C THR A 29 29.25 5.01 -32.04
N PRO A 30 28.80 6.25 -32.24
CA PRO A 30 29.40 7.39 -31.59
C PRO A 30 29.39 7.16 -30.10
N MET A 31 30.50 7.32 -29.45
CA MET A 31 30.77 7.00 -28.03
C MET A 31 29.74 7.68 -27.09
N TRP A 32 29.10 8.76 -27.53
CA TRP A 32 28.05 9.45 -26.81
C TRP A 32 26.73 8.66 -26.70
N LEU A 33 26.47 7.69 -27.62
CA LEU A 33 25.30 6.83 -27.58
C LEU A 33 25.35 5.92 -26.35
N TRP A 34 26.53 5.62 -25.82
CA TRP A 34 26.70 4.87 -24.58
C TRP A 34 26.42 5.71 -23.32
N LEU A 35 26.47 7.02 -23.42
CA LEU A 35 26.12 7.93 -22.33
C LEU A 35 24.60 8.02 -22.13
N LEU A 36 23.81 7.81 -23.18
CA LEU A 36 22.34 7.84 -23.11
C LEU A 36 21.77 6.87 -22.07
N PRO A 37 22.11 5.56 -22.06
CA PRO A 37 21.61 4.64 -21.04
C PRO A 37 22.10 5.00 -19.64
N VAL A 38 23.32 5.51 -19.49
CA VAL A 38 23.86 5.93 -18.18
C VAL A 38 23.06 7.12 -17.62
N VAL A 39 22.79 8.13 -18.46
CA VAL A 39 21.96 9.28 -18.07
C VAL A 39 20.53 8.83 -17.75
N LEU A 40 19.95 7.92 -18.55
CA LEU A 40 18.62 7.40 -18.33
C LEU A 40 18.51 6.62 -17.01
N ILE A 41 19.52 5.80 -16.69
CA ILE A 41 19.63 5.08 -15.43
C ILE A 41 19.78 6.08 -14.26
N GLY A 42 20.59 7.10 -14.41
CA GLY A 42 20.76 8.17 -13.42
C GLY A 42 19.44 8.89 -13.12
N ILE A 43 18.67 9.23 -14.15
CA ILE A 43 17.35 9.85 -14.04
C ILE A 43 16.37 8.88 -13.35
N LEU A 44 16.36 7.59 -13.72
CA LEU A 44 15.50 6.58 -13.10
C LEU A 44 15.82 6.38 -11.62
N ILE A 45 17.11 6.39 -11.24
CA ILE A 45 17.52 6.28 -9.83
C ILE A 45 17.09 7.53 -9.07
N TRP A 46 17.22 8.71 -9.64
CA TRP A 46 16.78 9.95 -9.00
C TRP A 46 15.26 10.03 -8.87
N GLN A 47 14.51 9.62 -9.90
CA GLN A 47 13.07 9.55 -9.87
C GLN A 47 12.54 8.47 -8.89
N LYS A 48 13.29 7.39 -8.64
CA LYS A 48 12.91 6.34 -7.71
C LYS A 48 12.59 6.92 -6.31
N ASN A 49 13.43 7.81 -5.80
CA ASN A 49 13.21 8.45 -4.50
C ASN A 49 11.97 9.37 -4.53
N PHE A 50 11.75 10.07 -5.64
CA PHE A 50 10.59 10.92 -5.83
C PHE A 50 9.29 10.10 -5.91
N ILE A 51 9.29 9.04 -6.71
CA ILE A 51 8.16 8.12 -6.86
C ILE A 51 7.84 7.42 -5.54
N LEU A 52 8.86 6.93 -4.81
CA LEU A 52 8.68 6.32 -3.50
C LEU A 52 8.08 7.31 -2.49
N ASN A 53 8.49 8.57 -2.51
CA ASN A 53 7.92 9.61 -1.65
C ASN A 53 6.46 9.92 -2.01
N ILE A 54 6.13 9.96 -3.30
CA ILE A 54 4.74 10.14 -3.76
C ILE A 54 3.88 8.94 -3.35
N ILE A 55 4.36 7.72 -3.60
CA ILE A 55 3.66 6.49 -3.21
C ILE A 55 3.48 6.47 -1.69
N LYS A 56 4.51 6.81 -0.91
CA LYS A 56 4.43 6.89 0.54
C LYS A 56 3.41 7.92 1.02
N ARG A 57 3.37 9.10 0.40
CA ARG A 57 2.36 10.13 0.68
C ARG A 57 0.95 9.66 0.32
N LEU A 58 0.76 9.08 -0.87
CA LEU A 58 -0.53 8.52 -1.30
C LEU A 58 -0.97 7.38 -0.37
N TRP A 59 -0.03 6.52 0.04
CA TRP A 59 -0.32 5.42 0.97
C TRP A 59 -0.70 5.93 2.37
N GLN A 60 -0.05 6.98 2.85
CA GLN A 60 -0.39 7.64 4.11
C GLN A 60 -1.76 8.32 4.05
N THR A 61 -2.10 8.93 2.90
CA THR A 61 -3.42 9.54 2.69
C THR A 61 -4.53 8.49 2.59
N ALA A 62 -4.27 7.37 1.90
CA ALA A 62 -5.22 6.26 1.78
C ALA A 62 -5.37 5.47 3.09
N ASN A 63 -4.28 5.33 3.88
CA ASN A 63 -4.24 4.60 5.14
C ASN A 63 -3.77 5.51 6.29
N PRO A 64 -4.59 6.46 6.73
CA PRO A 64 -4.22 7.33 7.84
C PRO A 64 -3.90 6.51 9.09
N PRO A 65 -2.97 6.97 9.94
CA PRO A 65 -2.51 6.25 11.12
C PRO A 65 -3.66 5.87 12.07
N SER A 66 -4.71 6.68 12.09
CA SER A 66 -5.93 6.39 12.85
C SER A 66 -6.65 5.12 12.39
N LYS A 67 -6.75 4.87 11.06
CA LYS A 67 -7.34 3.63 10.53
C LYS A 67 -6.47 2.40 10.82
N GLN A 68 -5.15 2.54 10.74
CA GLN A 68 -4.22 1.45 11.07
C GLN A 68 -4.32 1.09 12.56
N ALA A 69 -4.34 2.09 13.44
CA ALA A 69 -4.51 1.89 14.86
C ALA A 69 -5.84 1.23 15.20
N ALA A 70 -6.94 1.67 14.55
CA ALA A 70 -8.26 1.05 14.72
C ALA A 70 -8.27 -0.43 14.30
N ARG A 71 -7.60 -0.79 13.21
CA ARG A 71 -7.47 -2.20 12.78
C ARG A 71 -6.69 -3.03 13.79
N LYS A 72 -5.57 -2.49 14.31
CA LYS A 72 -4.77 -3.16 15.34
C LYS A 72 -5.58 -3.40 16.61
N LEU A 73 -6.36 -2.40 17.06
CA LEU A 73 -7.25 -2.54 18.21
C LEU A 73 -8.27 -3.66 17.99
N LEU A 74 -8.96 -3.66 16.86
CA LEU A 74 -9.95 -4.69 16.55
C LEU A 74 -9.33 -6.09 16.44
N CYS A 75 -8.09 -6.20 15.95
CA CYS A 75 -7.36 -7.46 15.87
C CYS A 75 -7.01 -7.97 17.29
N ALA A 76 -6.48 -7.12 18.16
CA ALA A 76 -6.17 -7.45 19.54
C ALA A 76 -7.42 -7.87 20.34
N CYS A 77 -8.56 -7.19 20.12
CA CYS A 77 -9.85 -7.56 20.72
C CYS A 77 -10.31 -8.95 20.26
N LYS A 78 -10.12 -9.31 18.98
CA LYS A 78 -10.47 -10.64 18.47
C LYS A 78 -9.62 -11.76 19.12
N GLN A 79 -8.37 -11.44 19.44
CA GLN A 79 -7.45 -12.35 20.08
C GLN A 79 -7.62 -12.40 21.60
N ASN A 80 -8.56 -11.63 22.16
CA ASN A 80 -8.75 -11.44 23.60
C ASN A 80 -7.46 -11.04 24.35
N ASN A 81 -6.56 -10.33 23.66
CA ASN A 81 -5.32 -9.86 24.23
C ASN A 81 -5.51 -8.45 24.79
N HIS A 82 -5.75 -8.34 26.10
CA HIS A 82 -6.00 -7.08 26.80
C HIS A 82 -4.82 -6.12 26.75
N SER A 83 -3.58 -6.62 26.86
CA SER A 83 -2.37 -5.79 26.82
C SER A 83 -2.16 -5.16 25.44
N ALA A 84 -2.26 -5.97 24.38
CA ALA A 84 -2.17 -5.46 23.00
C ALA A 84 -3.33 -4.51 22.66
N ALA A 85 -4.55 -4.80 23.16
CA ALA A 85 -5.71 -3.92 22.98
C ALA A 85 -5.52 -2.56 23.65
N ASN A 86 -4.98 -2.53 24.88
CA ASN A 86 -4.69 -1.30 25.59
C ASN A 86 -3.64 -0.46 24.85
N THR A 87 -2.54 -1.07 24.43
CA THR A 87 -1.49 -0.38 23.64
C THR A 87 -2.06 0.19 22.34
N ALA A 88 -2.86 -0.60 21.63
CA ALA A 88 -3.49 -0.15 20.38
C ALA A 88 -4.51 0.97 20.62
N TRP A 89 -5.25 0.93 21.72
CA TRP A 89 -6.16 1.97 22.14
C TRP A 89 -5.44 3.29 22.43
N LEU A 90 -4.37 3.26 23.23
CA LEU A 90 -3.57 4.45 23.56
C LEU A 90 -2.97 5.08 22.29
N TYR A 91 -2.48 4.24 21.38
CA TYR A 91 -1.97 4.71 20.11
C TYR A 91 -3.07 5.35 19.25
N TRP A 92 -4.25 4.72 19.16
CA TRP A 92 -5.39 5.25 18.43
C TRP A 92 -5.86 6.59 19.03
N ARG A 93 -5.96 6.69 20.36
CA ARG A 93 -6.34 7.92 21.06
C ARG A 93 -5.38 9.07 20.75
N LYS A 94 -4.09 8.79 20.65
CA LYS A 94 -3.08 9.79 20.26
C LYS A 94 -3.28 10.37 18.86
N THR A 95 -3.93 9.61 17.97
CA THR A 95 -4.24 10.05 16.60
C THR A 95 -5.56 10.83 16.49
N GLN A 96 -6.28 10.98 17.60
CA GLN A 96 -7.51 11.76 17.66
C GLN A 96 -7.22 13.18 18.13
N ASP A 97 -8.12 14.11 17.77
CA ASP A 97 -8.03 15.50 18.20
C ASP A 97 -8.13 15.63 19.73
N SER A 98 -7.56 16.69 20.29
CA SER A 98 -7.55 16.97 21.73
C SER A 98 -8.95 17.07 22.34
N GLY A 99 -9.98 17.35 21.54
CA GLY A 99 -11.39 17.38 21.95
C GLY A 99 -12.13 16.04 21.89
N PHE A 100 -11.41 14.91 21.67
CA PHE A 100 -12.03 13.60 21.61
C PHE A 100 -12.65 13.21 22.95
N GLN A 101 -13.97 13.00 22.95
CA GLN A 101 -14.71 12.41 24.06
C GLN A 101 -15.34 11.08 23.61
N PRO A 102 -14.99 9.96 24.26
CA PRO A 102 -15.62 8.69 23.97
C PRO A 102 -17.08 8.71 24.40
N GLY A 103 -17.97 8.15 23.59
CA GLY A 103 -19.36 7.94 24.00
C GLY A 103 -19.46 6.97 25.20
N LEU A 104 -20.57 7.01 25.92
CA LEU A 104 -20.79 6.24 27.15
C LEU A 104 -20.44 4.74 26.98
N ASP A 105 -20.95 4.10 25.92
CA ASP A 105 -20.70 2.67 25.66
C ASP A 105 -19.21 2.36 25.49
N LEU A 106 -18.49 3.27 24.81
CA LEU A 106 -17.07 3.12 24.59
C LEU A 106 -16.26 3.36 25.86
N SER A 107 -16.67 4.34 26.68
CA SER A 107 -16.05 4.63 27.97
C SER A 107 -16.11 3.42 28.91
N ILE A 108 -17.30 2.81 29.02
CA ILE A 108 -17.51 1.61 29.85
C ILE A 108 -16.61 0.46 29.39
N ALA A 109 -16.56 0.19 28.09
CA ALA A 109 -15.73 -0.88 27.54
C ALA A 109 -14.21 -0.62 27.73
N ILE A 110 -13.80 0.65 27.73
CA ILE A 110 -12.39 1.03 28.01
C ILE A 110 -12.08 0.85 29.49
N LEU A 111 -12.99 1.23 30.39
CA LEU A 111 -12.80 1.01 31.83
C LEU A 111 -12.70 -0.48 32.17
N GLU A 112 -13.50 -1.33 31.53
CA GLU A 112 -13.39 -2.78 31.62
C GLU A 112 -12.01 -3.27 31.18
N LEU A 113 -11.52 -2.81 30.03
CA LEU A 113 -10.17 -3.12 29.54
C LEU A 113 -9.09 -2.68 30.55
N GLN A 114 -9.17 -1.44 31.05
CA GLN A 114 -8.20 -0.90 32.01
C GLN A 114 -8.21 -1.65 33.33
N ARG A 115 -9.38 -2.07 33.79
CA ARG A 115 -9.51 -2.90 34.99
C ARG A 115 -8.76 -4.23 34.84
N HIS A 116 -8.82 -4.88 33.67
CA HIS A 116 -8.08 -6.10 33.41
C HIS A 116 -6.56 -5.88 33.21
N VAL A 117 -6.14 -4.70 32.78
CA VAL A 117 -4.72 -4.39 32.58
C VAL A 117 -4.03 -3.94 33.88
N TYR A 118 -4.73 -3.11 34.67
CA TYR A 118 -4.13 -2.43 35.84
C TYR A 118 -4.79 -2.81 37.16
N GLY A 119 -5.92 -3.52 37.12
CA GLY A 119 -6.62 -3.96 38.33
C GLY A 119 -5.96 -5.19 38.97
N PRO A 120 -6.46 -5.62 40.12
CA PRO A 120 -6.05 -6.87 40.72
C PRO A 120 -6.31 -8.02 39.76
N ALA A 121 -5.44 -9.04 39.79
CA ALA A 121 -5.59 -10.21 38.95
C ALA A 121 -6.98 -10.80 39.13
N SER A 122 -7.79 -10.78 38.09
CA SER A 122 -9.10 -11.43 38.07
C SER A 122 -8.95 -12.78 37.38
N ASP A 123 -9.50 -13.83 37.95
CA ASP A 123 -9.52 -15.18 37.35
C ASP A 123 -10.37 -15.23 36.09
N GLU A 124 -11.16 -14.19 35.84
CA GLU A 124 -12.07 -14.12 34.69
C GLU A 124 -11.30 -13.66 33.43
N PRO A 125 -11.33 -14.45 32.34
CA PRO A 125 -10.65 -14.08 31.10
C PRO A 125 -11.34 -12.87 30.46
N TRP A 126 -10.53 -11.89 30.08
CA TRP A 126 -11.05 -10.73 29.36
C TRP A 126 -11.56 -11.07 27.95
N HIS A 127 -12.75 -10.61 27.64
CA HIS A 127 -13.39 -10.79 26.34
C HIS A 127 -13.48 -9.48 25.55
N GLY A 128 -12.75 -9.39 24.43
CA GLY A 128 -12.73 -8.22 23.58
C GLY A 128 -14.03 -7.90 22.81
N LYS A 129 -15.10 -8.69 22.99
CA LYS A 129 -16.38 -8.52 22.27
C LYS A 129 -17.05 -7.19 22.59
N ASN A 130 -17.11 -6.81 23.85
CA ASN A 130 -17.76 -5.57 24.30
C ASN A 130 -17.06 -4.36 23.69
N LEU A 131 -15.75 -4.30 23.81
CA LEU A 131 -14.94 -3.24 23.23
C LEU A 131 -15.04 -3.19 21.70
N THR A 132 -15.03 -4.34 21.03
CA THR A 132 -15.22 -4.42 19.57
C THR A 132 -16.56 -3.83 19.13
N ARG A 133 -17.65 -4.17 19.84
CA ARG A 133 -19.01 -3.68 19.53
C ARG A 133 -19.10 -2.17 19.74
N ALA A 134 -18.66 -1.68 20.89
CA ALA A 134 -18.68 -0.27 21.24
C ALA A 134 -17.82 0.57 20.27
N PHE A 135 -16.64 0.09 19.93
CA PHE A 135 -15.72 0.77 19.04
C PHE A 135 -16.24 0.81 17.59
N ARG A 136 -16.84 -0.27 17.08
CA ARG A 136 -17.50 -0.28 15.75
C ARG A 136 -18.67 0.69 15.69
N LYS A 137 -19.51 0.70 16.74
CA LYS A 137 -20.64 1.66 16.86
C LYS A 137 -20.12 3.09 16.79
N TYR A 138 -19.07 3.39 17.53
CA TYR A 138 -18.41 4.69 17.49
C TYR A 138 -17.90 5.06 16.09
N LEU A 139 -17.19 4.15 15.41
CA LEU A 139 -16.69 4.40 14.05
C LEU A 139 -17.81 4.58 13.03
N SER A 140 -18.94 3.89 13.18
CA SER A 140 -20.11 4.09 12.30
C SER A 140 -20.75 5.46 12.50
N THR A 141 -20.84 5.92 13.73
CA THR A 141 -21.36 7.26 14.07
C THR A 141 -20.47 8.39 13.52
N GLN A 142 -19.14 8.18 13.50
CA GLN A 142 -18.22 9.16 12.89
C GLN A 142 -18.34 9.24 11.35
N LYS A 143 -18.75 8.15 10.69
CA LYS A 143 -18.94 8.12 9.24
C LYS A 143 -20.21 8.81 8.78
N LEU A 144 -21.18 8.97 9.65
CA LEU A 144 -22.37 9.78 9.36
C LEU A 144 -21.89 11.23 9.18
N PRO A 145 -22.21 11.90 8.03
CA PRO A 145 -21.91 13.31 7.89
C PRO A 145 -22.50 13.99 9.10
N LYS A 146 -21.68 14.77 9.83
CA LYS A 146 -22.16 15.62 10.91
C LYS A 146 -23.27 16.47 10.30
N SER A 147 -24.52 16.02 10.46
CA SER A 147 -25.70 16.83 10.19
C SER A 147 -25.38 18.20 10.74
N ARG A 148 -25.41 19.23 9.88
CA ARG A 148 -25.11 20.62 10.20
C ARG A 148 -25.46 20.87 11.66
N LYS A 149 -24.45 21.17 12.48
CA LYS A 149 -24.71 21.76 13.78
C LYS A 149 -25.68 22.90 13.49
N SER A 150 -26.92 22.72 13.92
CA SER A 150 -27.88 23.80 13.97
C SER A 150 -27.12 24.95 14.60
N GLN A 151 -26.83 25.98 13.79
CA GLN A 151 -26.38 27.24 14.32
C GLN A 151 -27.58 27.77 15.13
N TYR A 152 -27.59 27.43 16.41
CA TYR A 152 -28.38 28.22 17.35
C TYR A 152 -27.74 29.60 17.33
N THR A 153 -28.19 30.42 16.41
CA THR A 153 -28.05 31.86 16.53
C THR A 153 -28.81 32.23 17.80
N LEU A 154 -28.06 32.50 18.86
CA LEU A 154 -28.61 33.10 20.05
C LEU A 154 -29.36 34.37 19.60
N PRO A 155 -30.64 34.54 19.96
CA PRO A 155 -31.34 35.77 19.66
C PRO A 155 -30.51 36.90 20.25
N SER A 156 -30.30 37.99 19.46
CA SER A 156 -29.61 39.18 19.94
C SER A 156 -30.36 39.66 21.18
N LEU A 157 -29.66 39.68 22.30
CA LEU A 157 -30.17 40.41 23.49
C LEU A 157 -30.21 41.88 23.09
N ASN A 158 -31.41 42.34 22.76
CA ASN A 158 -31.66 43.72 22.46
C ASN A 158 -31.63 44.51 23.78
N PRO A 159 -30.96 45.68 23.83
CA PRO A 159 -30.94 46.55 24.99
C PRO A 159 -32.29 47.15 25.31
#